data_a69016f8e6f2c34840bec7e65b1d8132
#
_entry.id   a69016f8e6f2c34840bec7e65b1d8132
#
_cell.length_a   1.000
_cell.length_b   1.000
_cell.length_c   1.000
_cell.angle_alpha   90.00
_cell.angle_beta   90.00
_cell.angle_gamma   90.00
#
_symmetry.space_group_name_H-M   'P 1'
#
loop_
_entity.id
_entity.type
_entity.pdbx_description
1 polymer ?
#
loop_
_entity_poly.entity_id
_entity_poly.type
_entity_poly.pdbx_seq_one_letter_code
_entity_poly.pdbx_strand_id
1 'polypeptide(L)'
;MQTIIDFIREIDKLKSVERKTKPLGLQRFENSAEHSWQLAVMVLSLSRFSAVPIDVLRTVKMLVLHDIGEIDTGDTIVYATEIREQRKEEELLAVQRICGLLPAELRDEFLGLWTEFESAETAEAKFAHAMDRSIPIILNLANNGQSWRENGIRYEQVIGRNGPAVASGCPALWAYLKEKLDEAQGAGWFV
;
A
#
# COMPACT_ATOMS: atom_id res chain seq x y z
N MET A 1 14.87 -23.63 11.51
CA MET A 1 15.72 -22.77 10.63
C MET A 1 15.36 -22.96 9.16
N GLN A 2 15.30 -24.19 8.62
CA GLN A 2 15.00 -24.43 7.20
C GLN A 2 13.69 -23.75 6.75
N THR A 3 12.62 -23.89 7.50
CA THR A 3 11.31 -23.28 7.23
C THR A 3 11.36 -21.74 7.12
N ILE A 4 12.16 -21.09 7.96
CA ILE A 4 12.38 -19.63 7.89
C ILE A 4 13.13 -19.26 6.62
N ILE A 5 14.14 -20.03 6.23
CA ILE A 5 14.88 -19.82 4.98
C ILE A 5 13.97 -20.00 3.76
N ASP A 6 13.08 -21.00 3.80
CA ASP A 6 12.11 -21.22 2.71
C ASP A 6 11.13 -20.07 2.61
N PHE A 7 10.67 -19.53 3.72
CA PHE A 7 9.86 -18.29 3.75
C PHE A 7 10.64 -17.09 3.16
N ILE A 8 11.89 -16.87 3.58
CA ILE A 8 12.73 -15.78 3.05
C ILE A 8 12.89 -15.88 1.52
N ARG A 9 13.06 -17.10 1.01
CA ARG A 9 13.14 -17.35 -0.45
C ARG A 9 11.81 -17.12 -1.15
N GLU A 10 10.69 -17.43 -0.49
CA GLU A 10 9.36 -17.21 -1.04
C GLU A 10 9.04 -15.71 -1.18
N ILE A 11 9.30 -14.92 -0.14
CA ILE A 11 9.05 -13.47 -0.19
C ILE A 11 9.95 -12.72 -1.18
N ASP A 12 11.08 -13.31 -1.62
CA ASP A 12 11.92 -12.72 -2.67
C ASP A 12 11.15 -12.53 -3.98
N LYS A 13 10.13 -13.35 -4.24
CA LYS A 13 9.26 -13.26 -5.42
C LYS A 13 8.46 -11.96 -5.48
N LEU A 14 8.22 -11.28 -4.35
CA LEU A 14 7.52 -9.98 -4.32
C LEU A 14 8.23 -8.93 -5.18
N LYS A 15 9.54 -9.07 -5.41
CA LYS A 15 10.32 -8.21 -6.30
C LYS A 15 9.92 -8.33 -7.77
N SER A 16 9.22 -9.39 -8.16
CA SER A 16 8.73 -9.60 -9.53
C SER A 16 7.27 -9.15 -9.72
N VAL A 17 6.59 -8.71 -8.67
CA VAL A 17 5.22 -8.19 -8.76
C VAL A 17 5.29 -6.71 -9.15
N GLU A 18 4.86 -6.40 -10.37
CA GLU A 18 4.89 -5.02 -10.91
C GLU A 18 3.59 -4.28 -10.60
N ARG A 19 3.73 -3.08 -10.07
CA ARG A 19 2.63 -2.12 -9.82
C ARG A 19 2.39 -1.25 -11.06
N LYS A 20 1.39 -0.36 -10.99
CA LYS A 20 1.09 0.58 -12.11
C LYS A 20 1.66 1.99 -11.88
N THR A 21 2.38 2.19 -10.81
CA THR A 21 3.06 3.45 -10.50
C THR A 21 4.52 3.35 -10.93
N LYS A 22 5.10 4.46 -11.37
CA LYS A 22 6.52 4.52 -11.75
C LYS A 22 7.32 5.23 -10.66
N PRO A 23 8.49 4.69 -10.26
CA PRO A 23 9.42 5.42 -9.39
C PRO A 23 9.90 6.71 -10.05
N LEU A 24 10.29 7.69 -9.25
CA LEU A 24 10.73 8.99 -9.75
C LEU A 24 11.97 8.87 -10.64
N GLY A 25 11.87 9.45 -11.83
CA GLY A 25 12.96 9.47 -12.81
C GLY A 25 13.24 8.13 -13.51
N LEU A 26 12.42 7.11 -13.30
CA LEU A 26 12.55 5.81 -13.96
C LEU A 26 11.42 5.56 -14.96
N GLN A 27 11.72 4.80 -16.03
CA GLN A 27 10.72 4.42 -17.04
C GLN A 27 10.08 3.05 -16.77
N ARG A 28 10.55 2.31 -15.78
CA ARG A 28 9.94 1.06 -15.36
C ARG A 28 8.85 1.26 -14.31
N PHE A 29 8.02 0.27 -14.14
CA PHE A 29 7.10 0.22 -13.01
C PHE A 29 7.83 -0.08 -11.69
N GLU A 30 7.24 0.38 -10.58
CA GLU A 30 7.60 0.02 -9.23
C GLU A 30 7.24 -1.45 -8.99
N ASN A 31 7.99 -2.18 -8.17
CA ASN A 31 7.56 -3.48 -7.67
C ASN A 31 7.05 -3.38 -6.23
N SER A 32 6.25 -4.38 -5.79
CA SER A 32 5.61 -4.35 -4.48
C SER A 32 6.60 -4.40 -3.31
N ALA A 33 7.82 -4.95 -3.49
CA ALA A 33 8.85 -4.91 -2.46
C ALA A 33 9.44 -3.50 -2.27
N GLU A 34 9.66 -2.74 -3.37
CA GLU A 34 10.10 -1.32 -3.32
C GLU A 34 9.02 -0.46 -2.67
N HIS A 35 7.76 -0.69 -3.01
CA HIS A 35 6.61 -0.03 -2.42
C HIS A 35 6.56 -0.25 -0.90
N SER A 36 6.59 -1.50 -0.45
CA SER A 36 6.57 -1.83 0.99
C SER A 36 7.74 -1.23 1.76
N TRP A 37 8.95 -1.21 1.17
CA TRP A 37 10.11 -0.54 1.77
C TRP A 37 9.86 0.97 1.92
N GLN A 38 9.36 1.63 0.89
CA GLN A 38 9.10 3.07 0.91
C GLN A 38 8.02 3.42 1.94
N LEU A 39 6.97 2.61 2.06
CA LEU A 39 5.93 2.77 3.08
C LEU A 39 6.48 2.65 4.51
N ALA A 40 7.36 1.68 4.76
CA ALA A 40 8.01 1.55 6.05
C ALA A 40 8.80 2.82 6.43
N VAL A 41 9.54 3.41 5.48
CA VAL A 41 10.25 4.69 5.67
C VAL A 41 9.27 5.85 5.88
N MET A 42 8.13 5.87 5.16
CA MET A 42 7.08 6.89 5.37
C MET A 42 6.51 6.84 6.79
N VAL A 43 6.23 5.65 7.34
CA VAL A 43 5.77 5.51 8.72
C VAL A 43 6.77 6.11 9.70
N LEU A 44 8.06 5.77 9.58
CA LEU A 44 9.11 6.30 10.44
C LEU A 44 9.21 7.83 10.37
N SER A 45 8.92 8.41 9.20
CA SER A 45 9.03 9.86 8.96
C SER A 45 7.78 10.63 9.39
N LEU A 46 6.59 10.04 9.25
CA LEU A 46 5.29 10.72 9.37
C LEU A 46 4.48 10.28 10.60
N SER A 47 4.95 9.33 11.41
CA SER A 47 4.20 8.80 12.56
C SER A 47 3.69 9.86 13.53
N ARG A 48 4.46 10.96 13.73
CA ARG A 48 4.04 12.10 14.56
C ARG A 48 2.83 12.88 14.03
N PHE A 49 2.44 12.66 12.78
CA PHE A 49 1.27 13.27 12.14
C PHE A 49 0.06 12.33 12.09
N SER A 50 0.16 11.16 12.72
CA SER A 50 -0.99 10.27 12.89
C SER A 50 -2.14 10.99 13.61
N ALA A 51 -3.39 10.65 13.23
CA ALA A 51 -4.58 11.23 13.85
C ALA A 51 -4.65 10.96 15.37
N VAL A 52 -4.12 9.84 15.81
CA VAL A 52 -3.99 9.44 17.22
C VAL A 52 -2.65 8.71 17.42
N PRO A 53 -2.14 8.56 18.67
CA PRO A 53 -0.91 7.81 18.93
C PRO A 53 -0.99 6.37 18.40
N ILE A 54 0.10 5.89 17.80
CA ILE A 54 0.21 4.56 17.20
C ILE A 54 1.49 3.84 17.67
N ASP A 55 1.46 2.50 17.65
CA ASP A 55 2.67 1.68 17.70
C ASP A 55 3.35 1.69 16.31
N VAL A 56 4.45 2.45 16.23
CA VAL A 56 5.22 2.63 14.99
C VAL A 56 5.79 1.31 14.49
N LEU A 57 6.32 0.45 15.39
CA LEU A 57 6.89 -0.83 14.98
C LEU A 57 5.81 -1.77 14.44
N ARG A 58 4.66 -1.81 15.08
CA ARG A 58 3.50 -2.60 14.62
C ARG A 58 3.05 -2.13 13.23
N THR A 59 2.92 -0.82 13.03
CA THR A 59 2.54 -0.24 11.73
C THR A 59 3.56 -0.56 10.63
N VAL A 60 4.86 -0.48 10.94
CA VAL A 60 5.92 -0.89 9.97
C VAL A 60 5.80 -2.36 9.63
N LYS A 61 5.61 -3.26 10.63
CA LYS A 61 5.41 -4.68 10.38
C LYS A 61 4.22 -4.95 9.46
N MET A 62 3.07 -4.27 9.68
CA MET A 62 1.90 -4.37 8.79
C MET A 62 2.27 -4.03 7.35
N LEU A 63 2.92 -2.89 7.11
CA LEU A 63 3.23 -2.42 5.76
C LEU A 63 4.34 -3.23 5.06
N VAL A 64 5.21 -3.87 5.80
CA VAL A 64 6.18 -4.81 5.19
C VAL A 64 5.51 -6.11 4.74
N LEU A 65 4.35 -6.46 5.34
CA LEU A 65 3.64 -7.71 5.09
C LEU A 65 2.38 -7.55 4.22
N HIS A 66 1.84 -6.33 4.04
CA HIS A 66 0.49 -6.13 3.49
C HIS A 66 0.32 -6.71 2.08
N ASP A 67 1.32 -6.58 1.22
CA ASP A 67 1.27 -7.02 -0.19
C ASP A 67 1.87 -8.41 -0.44
N ILE A 68 2.25 -9.20 0.60
CA ILE A 68 2.89 -10.51 0.36
C ILE A 68 1.97 -11.50 -0.38
N GLY A 69 0.65 -11.36 -0.26
CA GLY A 69 -0.33 -12.14 -1.02
C GLY A 69 -0.25 -11.93 -2.52
N GLU A 70 0.22 -10.77 -2.96
CA GLU A 70 0.39 -10.44 -4.38
C GLU A 70 1.43 -11.33 -5.10
N ILE A 71 2.26 -12.05 -4.37
CA ILE A 71 3.15 -13.07 -4.95
C ILE A 71 2.37 -14.09 -5.78
N ASP A 72 1.17 -14.46 -5.34
CA ASP A 72 0.32 -15.45 -6.04
C ASP A 72 -0.75 -14.75 -6.90
N THR A 73 -1.25 -13.58 -6.48
CA THR A 73 -2.41 -12.92 -7.12
C THR A 73 -2.02 -11.80 -8.08
N GLY A 74 -0.81 -11.26 -7.98
CA GLY A 74 -0.38 -10.04 -8.67
C GLY A 74 -1.01 -8.76 -8.11
N ASP A 75 -0.39 -7.59 -8.40
CA ASP A 75 -0.95 -6.27 -8.04
C ASP A 75 -2.21 -5.97 -8.86
N THR A 76 -3.22 -5.43 -8.19
CA THR A 76 -4.47 -5.01 -8.83
C THR A 76 -4.70 -3.53 -8.60
N ILE A 77 -4.94 -2.80 -9.70
CA ILE A 77 -5.26 -1.37 -9.62
C ILE A 77 -6.47 -1.16 -8.71
N VAL A 78 -6.28 -0.34 -7.69
CA VAL A 78 -7.28 0.03 -6.68
C VAL A 78 -8.61 0.49 -7.28
N TYR A 79 -8.65 0.92 -8.54
CA TYR A 79 -9.85 1.43 -9.22
C TYR A 79 -10.73 0.35 -9.88
N ALA A 80 -10.34 -0.93 -9.88
CA ALA A 80 -11.13 -2.04 -10.38
C ALA A 80 -12.11 -2.54 -9.30
N THR A 81 -13.40 -2.19 -9.39
CA THR A 81 -14.38 -2.41 -8.32
C THR A 81 -15.12 -3.75 -8.36
N GLU A 82 -15.21 -4.38 -9.51
CA GLU A 82 -16.11 -5.54 -9.72
C GLU A 82 -15.56 -6.90 -9.24
N ILE A 83 -14.29 -6.99 -8.87
CA ILE A 83 -13.61 -8.27 -8.55
C ILE A 83 -13.10 -8.30 -7.10
N ARG A 84 -13.47 -7.32 -6.28
CA ARG A 84 -12.80 -7.03 -4.99
C ARG A 84 -12.98 -8.11 -3.92
N GLU A 85 -14.17 -8.68 -3.76
CA GLU A 85 -14.43 -9.70 -2.73
C GLU A 85 -13.72 -11.02 -3.05
N GLN A 86 -13.84 -11.49 -4.29
CA GLN A 86 -13.15 -12.70 -4.74
C GLN A 86 -11.63 -12.56 -4.61
N ARG A 87 -11.07 -11.40 -4.94
CA ARG A 87 -9.65 -11.13 -4.80
C ARG A 87 -9.17 -11.14 -3.34
N LYS A 88 -9.96 -10.62 -2.42
CA LYS A 88 -9.64 -10.68 -0.99
C LYS A 88 -9.53 -12.12 -0.47
N GLU A 89 -10.39 -13.00 -0.93
CA GLU A 89 -10.31 -14.43 -0.59
C GLU A 89 -9.05 -15.07 -1.18
N GLU A 90 -8.72 -14.76 -2.42
CA GLU A 90 -7.51 -15.25 -3.10
C GLU A 90 -6.24 -14.75 -2.39
N GLU A 91 -6.19 -13.47 -2.02
CA GLU A 91 -5.08 -12.88 -1.27
C GLU A 91 -4.94 -13.50 0.11
N LEU A 92 -6.05 -13.73 0.83
CA LEU A 92 -6.03 -14.41 2.13
C LEU A 92 -5.44 -15.82 2.01
N LEU A 93 -5.85 -16.60 1.00
CA LEU A 93 -5.31 -17.93 0.74
C LEU A 93 -3.81 -17.88 0.41
N ALA A 94 -3.38 -16.90 -0.37
CA ALA A 94 -1.97 -16.68 -0.69
C ALA A 94 -1.15 -16.36 0.58
N VAL A 95 -1.62 -15.45 1.40
CA VAL A 95 -0.96 -15.08 2.67
C VAL A 95 -0.91 -16.28 3.61
N GLN A 96 -1.98 -17.06 3.73
CA GLN A 96 -2.01 -18.27 4.55
C GLN A 96 -0.99 -19.32 4.05
N ARG A 97 -0.88 -19.51 2.74
CA ARG A 97 0.13 -20.38 2.13
C ARG A 97 1.54 -19.92 2.45
N ILE A 98 1.84 -18.65 2.24
CA ILE A 98 3.18 -18.07 2.42
C ILE A 98 3.58 -18.08 3.89
N CYS A 99 2.72 -17.59 4.78
CA CYS A 99 2.95 -17.61 6.22
C CYS A 99 2.99 -19.05 6.78
N GLY A 100 2.32 -20.01 6.12
CA GLY A 100 2.38 -21.42 6.46
C GLY A 100 3.77 -22.05 6.38
N LEU A 101 4.73 -21.41 5.73
CA LEU A 101 6.15 -21.79 5.73
C LEU A 101 6.85 -21.50 7.06
N LEU A 102 6.28 -20.63 7.89
CA LEU A 102 6.86 -20.20 9.15
C LEU A 102 6.50 -21.15 10.31
N PRO A 103 7.32 -21.16 11.39
CA PRO A 103 6.88 -21.74 12.66
C PRO A 103 5.57 -21.12 13.15
N ALA A 104 4.74 -21.87 13.87
CA ALA A 104 3.37 -21.50 14.23
C ALA A 104 3.25 -20.11 14.87
N GLU A 105 4.14 -19.77 15.80
CA GLU A 105 4.14 -18.48 16.48
C GLU A 105 4.32 -17.28 15.50
N LEU A 106 5.31 -17.37 14.61
CA LEU A 106 5.56 -16.32 13.61
C LEU A 106 4.45 -16.27 12.54
N ARG A 107 3.96 -17.44 12.13
CA ARG A 107 2.83 -17.54 11.20
C ARG A 107 1.61 -16.79 11.77
N ASP A 108 1.27 -17.05 13.00
CA ASP A 108 0.07 -16.49 13.63
C ASP A 108 0.23 -14.98 13.88
N GLU A 109 1.45 -14.51 14.22
CA GLU A 109 1.76 -13.08 14.29
C GLU A 109 1.59 -12.42 12.93
N PHE A 110 2.15 -12.96 11.85
CA PHE A 110 2.12 -12.33 10.53
C PHE A 110 0.72 -12.33 9.92
N LEU A 111 -0.02 -13.43 10.07
CA LEU A 111 -1.43 -13.49 9.67
C LEU A 111 -2.28 -12.49 10.46
N GLY A 112 -2.02 -12.33 11.75
CA GLY A 112 -2.72 -11.37 12.60
C GLY A 112 -2.46 -9.92 12.13
N LEU A 113 -1.22 -9.57 11.80
CA LEU A 113 -0.85 -8.24 11.29
C LEU A 113 -1.48 -7.96 9.92
N TRP A 114 -1.49 -8.94 9.03
CA TRP A 114 -2.12 -8.80 7.72
C TRP A 114 -3.64 -8.64 7.85
N THR A 115 -4.29 -9.45 8.69
CA THR A 115 -5.74 -9.36 8.96
C THR A 115 -6.11 -8.01 9.58
N GLU A 116 -5.29 -7.51 10.50
CA GLU A 116 -5.48 -6.19 11.10
C GLU A 116 -5.36 -5.07 10.06
N PHE A 117 -4.38 -5.14 9.16
CA PHE A 117 -4.28 -4.23 8.03
C PHE A 117 -5.56 -4.25 7.20
N GLU A 118 -6.00 -5.43 6.75
CA GLU A 118 -7.19 -5.57 5.90
C GLU A 118 -8.50 -5.08 6.56
N SER A 119 -8.61 -5.19 7.89
CA SER A 119 -9.79 -4.69 8.63
C SER A 119 -9.88 -3.17 8.66
N ALA A 120 -8.74 -2.47 8.61
CA ALA A 120 -8.64 -1.01 8.71
C ALA A 120 -9.33 -0.40 9.96
N GLU A 121 -9.42 -1.16 11.06
CA GLU A 121 -10.15 -0.73 12.26
C GLU A 121 -9.27 -0.05 13.29
N THR A 122 -8.05 -0.57 13.53
CA THR A 122 -7.11 0.00 14.51
C THR A 122 -6.49 1.30 14.05
N ALA A 123 -5.92 2.06 14.97
CA ALA A 123 -5.22 3.30 14.66
C ALA A 123 -4.00 3.05 13.74
N GLU A 124 -3.27 1.97 14.03
CA GLU A 124 -2.13 1.51 13.25
C GLU A 124 -2.53 1.15 11.82
N ALA A 125 -3.60 0.36 11.64
CA ALA A 125 -4.11 -0.02 10.33
C ALA A 125 -4.62 1.20 9.54
N LYS A 126 -5.34 2.13 10.17
CA LYS A 126 -5.77 3.38 9.52
C LYS A 126 -4.60 4.22 9.07
N PHE A 127 -3.55 4.34 9.91
CA PHE A 127 -2.35 5.07 9.52
C PHE A 127 -1.58 4.35 8.41
N ALA A 128 -1.48 3.02 8.48
CA ALA A 128 -0.87 2.20 7.42
C ALA A 128 -1.60 2.40 6.08
N HIS A 129 -2.93 2.32 6.05
CA HIS A 129 -3.72 2.63 4.86
C HIS A 129 -3.52 4.07 4.37
N ALA A 130 -3.38 5.05 5.28
CA ALA A 130 -3.09 6.41 4.87
C ALA A 130 -1.74 6.52 4.14
N MET A 131 -0.72 5.79 4.57
CA MET A 131 0.58 5.76 3.87
C MET A 131 0.46 5.06 2.52
N ASP A 132 -0.12 3.87 2.47
CA ASP A 132 -0.33 3.10 1.23
C ASP A 132 -1.10 3.91 0.17
N ARG A 133 -2.21 4.56 0.56
CA ARG A 133 -3.01 5.38 -0.36
C ARG A 133 -2.34 6.70 -0.77
N SER A 134 -1.37 7.18 0.00
CA SER A 134 -0.69 8.44 -0.27
C SER A 134 0.47 8.30 -1.25
N ILE A 135 1.23 7.19 -1.23
CA ILE A 135 2.45 7.09 -2.04
C ILE A 135 2.19 7.15 -3.54
N PRO A 136 1.14 6.50 -4.11
CA PRO A 136 0.84 6.66 -5.53
C PRO A 136 0.46 8.10 -5.90
N ILE A 137 -0.18 8.85 -4.98
CA ILE A 137 -0.48 10.26 -5.19
C ILE A 137 0.81 11.07 -5.23
N ILE A 138 1.70 10.87 -4.25
CA ILE A 138 2.99 11.59 -4.16
C ILE A 138 3.84 11.36 -5.41
N LEU A 139 3.95 10.11 -5.86
CA LEU A 139 4.72 9.76 -7.06
C LEU A 139 4.11 10.35 -8.33
N ASN A 140 2.78 10.33 -8.47
CA ASN A 140 2.10 10.93 -9.60
C ASN A 140 2.23 12.45 -9.62
N LEU A 141 2.09 13.12 -8.47
CA LEU A 141 2.32 14.57 -8.38
C LEU A 141 3.75 14.94 -8.83
N ALA A 142 4.75 14.16 -8.40
CA ALA A 142 6.14 14.39 -8.77
C ALA A 142 6.47 14.02 -10.24
N ASN A 143 5.67 13.13 -10.87
CA ASN A 143 5.77 12.74 -12.27
C ASN A 143 4.74 13.48 -13.18
N ASN A 144 4.21 14.63 -12.75
CA ASN A 144 3.25 15.45 -13.50
C ASN A 144 1.99 14.68 -13.94
N GLY A 145 1.50 13.76 -13.12
CA GLY A 145 0.29 12.98 -13.39
C GLY A 145 0.46 11.90 -14.49
N GLN A 146 1.68 11.43 -14.75
CA GLN A 146 1.94 10.50 -15.85
C GLN A 146 1.09 9.23 -15.75
N SER A 147 1.08 8.54 -14.61
CA SER A 147 0.33 7.30 -14.45
C SER A 147 -1.19 7.53 -14.46
N TRP A 148 -1.67 8.69 -14.01
CA TRP A 148 -3.08 9.04 -14.12
C TRP A 148 -3.54 9.15 -15.57
N ARG A 149 -2.77 9.82 -16.43
CA ARG A 149 -3.07 9.92 -17.87
C ARG A 149 -2.96 8.56 -18.57
N GLU A 150 -1.89 7.80 -18.29
CA GLU A 150 -1.67 6.49 -18.90
C GLU A 150 -2.80 5.48 -18.57
N ASN A 151 -3.42 5.60 -17.41
CA ASN A 151 -4.47 4.70 -16.95
C ASN A 151 -5.89 5.33 -16.98
N GLY A 152 -6.06 6.52 -17.55
CA GLY A 152 -7.35 7.18 -17.69
C GLY A 152 -8.02 7.54 -16.35
N ILE A 153 -7.23 7.92 -15.33
CA ILE A 153 -7.71 8.20 -13.99
C ILE A 153 -8.18 9.65 -13.88
N ARG A 154 -9.41 9.83 -13.38
CA ARG A 154 -10.01 11.13 -13.14
C ARG A 154 -9.72 11.62 -11.73
N TYR A 155 -9.73 12.95 -11.55
CA TYR A 155 -9.53 13.60 -10.26
C TYR A 155 -10.49 13.07 -9.17
N GLU A 156 -11.80 12.97 -9.48
CA GLU A 156 -12.82 12.51 -8.53
C GLU A 156 -12.57 11.07 -8.03
N GLN A 157 -12.00 10.24 -8.88
CA GLN A 157 -11.63 8.86 -8.50
C GLN A 157 -10.50 8.88 -7.47
N VAL A 158 -9.49 9.74 -7.64
CA VAL A 158 -8.39 9.88 -6.67
C VAL A 158 -8.89 10.42 -5.34
N ILE A 159 -9.68 11.51 -5.38
CA ILE A 159 -10.25 12.12 -4.17
C ILE A 159 -11.18 11.14 -3.45
N GLY A 160 -12.13 10.55 -4.16
CA GLY A 160 -13.17 9.70 -3.55
C GLY A 160 -12.62 8.40 -2.99
N ARG A 161 -11.57 7.84 -3.60
CA ARG A 161 -11.04 6.55 -3.19
C ARG A 161 -9.93 6.63 -2.16
N ASN A 162 -9.04 7.62 -2.28
CA ASN A 162 -7.90 7.74 -1.37
C ASN A 162 -8.18 8.70 -0.22
N GLY A 163 -8.95 9.75 -0.46
CA GLY A 163 -9.20 10.83 0.51
C GLY A 163 -9.70 10.35 1.85
N PRO A 164 -10.76 9.53 1.94
CA PRO A 164 -11.28 9.07 3.22
C PRO A 164 -10.24 8.28 4.05
N ALA A 165 -9.48 7.40 3.42
CA ALA A 165 -8.46 6.62 4.10
C ALA A 165 -7.31 7.50 4.60
N VAL A 166 -6.78 8.39 3.73
CA VAL A 166 -5.67 9.28 4.11
C VAL A 166 -6.10 10.26 5.20
N ALA A 167 -7.29 10.85 5.09
CA ALA A 167 -7.83 11.78 6.09
C ALA A 167 -8.07 11.10 7.45
N SER A 168 -8.50 9.84 7.46
CA SER A 168 -8.73 9.07 8.69
C SER A 168 -7.44 8.77 9.44
N GLY A 169 -6.38 8.36 8.74
CA GLY A 169 -5.12 7.96 9.36
C GLY A 169 -4.14 9.12 9.58
N CYS A 170 -4.06 10.07 8.63
CA CYS A 170 -3.11 11.17 8.63
C CYS A 170 -3.73 12.46 8.06
N PRO A 171 -4.57 13.18 8.84
CA PRO A 171 -5.29 14.38 8.36
C PRO A 171 -4.38 15.47 7.81
N ALA A 172 -3.21 15.68 8.43
CA ALA A 172 -2.26 16.69 7.99
C ALA A 172 -1.67 16.37 6.60
N LEU A 173 -1.36 15.10 6.34
CA LEU A 173 -0.92 14.65 5.03
C LEU A 173 -2.03 14.82 3.99
N TRP A 174 -3.28 14.48 4.35
CA TRP A 174 -4.40 14.67 3.44
C TRP A 174 -4.60 16.13 3.07
N ALA A 175 -4.56 17.05 4.03
CA ALA A 175 -4.71 18.48 3.75
C ALA A 175 -3.67 18.96 2.72
N TYR A 176 -2.40 18.57 2.91
CA TYR A 176 -1.32 18.87 1.98
C TYR A 176 -1.54 18.26 0.59
N LEU A 177 -1.86 16.96 0.52
CA LEU A 177 -2.07 16.26 -0.75
C LEU A 177 -3.28 16.79 -1.50
N LYS A 178 -4.36 17.15 -0.79
CA LYS A 178 -5.58 17.70 -1.40
C LYS A 178 -5.28 19.03 -2.11
N GLU A 179 -4.52 19.93 -1.48
CA GLU A 179 -4.08 21.18 -2.11
C GLU A 179 -3.29 20.91 -3.40
N LYS A 180 -2.32 19.97 -3.35
CA LYS A 180 -1.51 19.61 -4.53
C LYS A 180 -2.30 18.90 -5.62
N LEU A 181 -3.32 18.13 -5.27
CA LEU A 181 -4.24 17.52 -6.22
C LEU A 181 -5.12 18.57 -6.93
N ASP A 182 -5.56 19.62 -6.21
CA ASP A 182 -6.32 20.72 -6.81
C ASP A 182 -5.46 21.52 -7.81
N GLU A 183 -4.20 21.78 -7.46
CA GLU A 183 -3.21 22.38 -8.37
C GLU A 183 -3.03 21.52 -9.64
N ALA A 184 -2.87 20.20 -9.47
CA ALA A 184 -2.70 19.26 -10.56
C ALA A 184 -3.93 19.17 -11.47
N GLN A 185 -5.13 19.25 -10.90
CA GLN A 185 -6.37 19.33 -11.68
C GLN A 185 -6.44 20.62 -12.50
N GLY A 186 -6.12 21.75 -11.90
CA GLY A 186 -6.03 23.03 -12.62
C GLY A 186 -5.00 23.04 -13.74
N ALA A 187 -3.93 22.25 -13.60
CA ALA A 187 -2.87 22.07 -14.59
C ALA A 187 -3.19 21.01 -15.69
N GLY A 188 -4.37 20.34 -15.61
CA GLY A 188 -4.80 19.35 -16.60
C GLY A 188 -4.03 18.01 -16.54
N TRP A 189 -3.62 17.57 -15.35
CA TRP A 189 -2.87 16.31 -15.19
C TRP A 189 -3.77 15.07 -15.09
N PHE A 190 -5.08 15.26 -15.00
CA PHE A 190 -6.09 14.21 -15.02
C PHE A 190 -6.78 14.11 -16.39
N VAL A 191 -7.51 13.02 -16.61
CA VAL A 191 -8.30 12.78 -17.83
C VAL A 191 -9.74 13.24 -17.63
#